data_f2b0ffb579017429594509b6d137bc41
#
_entry.id   f2b0ffb579017429594509b6d137bc41
#
_cell.length_a   1.000
_cell.length_b   1.000
_cell.length_c   1.000
_cell.angle_alpha   90.00
_cell.angle_beta   90.00
_cell.angle_gamma   90.00
#
_symmetry.space_group_name_H-M   'P 1'
#
loop_
_entity.id
_entity.type
_entity.pdbx_description
1 polymer ?
#
loop_
_entity_poly.entity_id
_entity_poly.type
_entity_poly.pdbx_seq_one_letter_code
_entity_poly.pdbx_strand_id
1 'polypeptide(L)'
;MSNKTRLDILLTERGLAESRQKAQAVIMAGHVFVAGQRVDKPGTAGLSDAPIEVRGHTLPYVSRGGLKLEKAMKTFPITLTDKICADIGASTGGFTDCMLQNGARKVYSVDVGYGQLDWKLRSDPRVVCMERTNARYLTPEQIPDPLDFASIDVSFISLKLIFPALYGLLRQGGEIACLIKPQFEAGREKVGKKGVVRDPTVHQEVLEHFLTHARENHFTVLGITYSPIRGPEGNIEYLGYLKKCDEPDGSFDLPTLVAESHSQLKD
;
A
#
# COMPACT_ATOMS: atom_id res chain seq x y z
N MET A 1 -40.21 14.18 22.79
CA MET A 1 -40.21 13.17 21.70
C MET A 1 -38.75 12.86 21.40
N SER A 2 -38.27 11.66 21.70
CA SER A 2 -36.89 11.27 21.42
C SER A 2 -36.70 11.25 19.91
N ASN A 3 -35.84 12.14 19.40
CA ASN A 3 -35.51 12.21 17.99
C ASN A 3 -34.71 10.93 17.62
N LYS A 4 -35.33 10.00 16.91
CA LYS A 4 -34.72 8.74 16.49
C LYS A 4 -33.75 8.98 15.34
N THR A 5 -32.59 9.59 15.62
CA THR A 5 -31.54 9.78 14.60
C THR A 5 -30.76 8.49 14.38
N ARG A 6 -30.43 8.19 13.15
CA ARG A 6 -29.63 7.01 12.77
C ARG A 6 -28.18 7.18 13.21
N LEU A 7 -27.53 6.07 13.54
CA LEU A 7 -26.13 6.09 14.02
C LEU A 7 -25.15 6.67 12.97
N ASP A 8 -25.34 6.35 11.67
CA ASP A 8 -24.50 6.90 10.60
C ASP A 8 -24.59 8.43 10.48
N ILE A 9 -25.76 8.99 10.77
CA ILE A 9 -25.99 10.44 10.81
C ILE A 9 -25.35 11.04 12.07
N LEU A 10 -25.61 10.42 13.24
CA LEU A 10 -25.07 10.88 14.51
C LEU A 10 -23.53 10.95 14.53
N LEU A 11 -22.85 9.97 13.93
CA LEU A 11 -21.38 10.01 13.83
C LEU A 11 -20.91 11.23 13.05
N THR A 12 -21.61 11.58 11.97
CA THR A 12 -21.24 12.74 11.15
C THR A 12 -21.54 14.05 11.86
N GLU A 13 -22.72 14.18 12.48
CA GLU A 13 -23.14 15.36 13.23
C GLU A 13 -22.23 15.65 14.44
N ARG A 14 -21.71 14.58 15.08
CA ARG A 14 -20.79 14.70 16.23
C ARG A 14 -19.30 14.83 15.83
N GLY A 15 -18.98 14.90 14.52
CA GLY A 15 -17.61 15.01 14.04
C GLY A 15 -16.77 13.73 14.25
N LEU A 16 -17.42 12.58 14.54
CA LEU A 16 -16.78 11.28 14.74
C LEU A 16 -16.50 10.55 13.41
N ALA A 17 -17.05 11.07 12.30
CA ALA A 17 -16.75 10.65 10.94
C ALA A 17 -16.89 11.84 9.98
N GLU A 18 -15.99 11.94 8.99
CA GLU A 18 -15.94 13.05 8.04
C GLU A 18 -17.13 13.07 7.06
N SER A 19 -17.75 11.92 6.81
CA SER A 19 -18.91 11.78 5.94
C SER A 19 -19.76 10.59 6.36
N ARG A 20 -21.04 10.60 5.91
CA ARG A 20 -21.96 9.50 6.18
C ARG A 20 -21.48 8.16 5.62
N GLN A 21 -20.79 8.14 4.47
CA GLN A 21 -20.21 6.92 3.90
C GLN A 21 -19.08 6.38 4.79
N LYS A 22 -18.19 7.25 5.28
CA LYS A 22 -17.16 6.86 6.25
C LYS A 22 -17.77 6.39 7.57
N ALA A 23 -18.81 7.04 8.06
CA ALA A 23 -19.56 6.58 9.23
C ALA A 23 -20.11 5.17 9.04
N GLN A 24 -20.74 4.87 7.90
CA GLN A 24 -21.24 3.54 7.59
C GLN A 24 -20.11 2.49 7.54
N ALA A 25 -18.99 2.82 6.91
CA ALA A 25 -17.83 1.92 6.82
C ALA A 25 -17.27 1.57 8.21
N VAL A 26 -17.10 2.57 9.08
CA VAL A 26 -16.58 2.40 10.46
C VAL A 26 -17.55 1.59 11.33
N ILE A 27 -18.87 1.80 11.16
CA ILE A 27 -19.88 1.03 11.87
C ILE A 27 -19.87 -0.43 11.42
N MET A 28 -19.91 -0.68 10.11
CA MET A 28 -19.89 -2.04 9.55
C MET A 28 -18.59 -2.79 9.85
N ALA A 29 -17.48 -2.07 9.99
CA ALA A 29 -16.20 -2.63 10.46
C ALA A 29 -16.23 -2.99 11.96
N GLY A 30 -17.29 -2.62 12.69
CA GLY A 30 -17.45 -2.93 14.11
C GLY A 30 -16.58 -2.10 15.05
N HIS A 31 -16.15 -0.92 14.60
CA HIS A 31 -15.34 0.01 15.38
C HIS A 31 -16.18 0.97 16.24
N VAL A 32 -17.50 0.97 16.11
CA VAL A 32 -18.39 1.87 16.84
C VAL A 32 -18.99 1.18 18.06
N PHE A 33 -18.86 1.83 19.21
CA PHE A 33 -19.42 1.42 20.48
C PHE A 33 -20.37 2.48 21.00
N VAL A 34 -21.58 2.08 21.37
CA VAL A 34 -22.60 2.94 21.95
C VAL A 34 -22.87 2.47 23.38
N ALA A 35 -22.65 3.34 24.36
CA ALA A 35 -22.73 2.99 25.78
C ALA A 35 -21.91 1.71 26.12
N GLY A 36 -20.72 1.58 25.50
CA GLY A 36 -19.82 0.45 25.69
C GLY A 36 -20.17 -0.83 24.90
N GLN A 37 -21.32 -0.88 24.22
CA GLN A 37 -21.73 -2.03 23.40
C GLN A 37 -21.40 -1.79 21.92
N ARG A 38 -20.81 -2.79 21.25
CA ARG A 38 -20.51 -2.74 19.81
C ARG A 38 -21.80 -2.69 19.00
N VAL A 39 -21.84 -1.77 18.04
CA VAL A 39 -22.93 -1.63 17.09
C VAL A 39 -22.37 -1.70 15.66
N ASP A 40 -22.88 -2.62 14.85
CA ASP A 40 -22.42 -2.89 13.48
C ASP A 40 -23.45 -2.53 12.39
N LYS A 41 -24.62 -2.00 12.78
CA LYS A 41 -25.68 -1.60 11.83
C LYS A 41 -25.78 -0.08 11.74
N PRO A 42 -25.47 0.53 10.58
CA PRO A 42 -25.52 1.99 10.38
C PRO A 42 -26.91 2.60 10.62
N GLY A 43 -27.96 1.81 10.37
CA GLY A 43 -29.36 2.23 10.54
C GLY A 43 -29.87 2.19 11.99
N THR A 44 -29.07 1.74 12.97
CA THR A 44 -29.49 1.74 14.38
C THR A 44 -29.91 3.15 14.80
N ALA A 45 -31.08 3.29 15.42
CA ALA A 45 -31.68 4.57 15.79
C ALA A 45 -32.01 4.64 17.29
N GLY A 46 -32.26 5.85 17.81
CA GLY A 46 -32.65 6.06 19.22
C GLY A 46 -31.49 6.29 20.18
N LEU A 47 -30.33 6.73 19.68
CA LEU A 47 -29.07 6.82 20.41
C LEU A 47 -28.59 8.26 20.61
N SER A 48 -29.50 9.27 20.45
CA SER A 48 -29.15 10.69 20.46
C SER A 48 -28.41 11.16 21.72
N ASP A 49 -28.65 10.53 22.86
CA ASP A 49 -28.05 10.93 24.15
C ASP A 49 -27.00 9.93 24.66
N ALA A 50 -26.81 8.81 23.95
CA ALA A 50 -25.85 7.79 24.35
C ALA A 50 -24.40 8.23 24.08
N PRO A 51 -23.44 7.88 24.95
CA PRO A 51 -22.03 8.05 24.64
C PRO A 51 -21.66 7.14 23.45
N ILE A 52 -21.13 7.76 22.39
CA ILE A 52 -20.65 7.03 21.21
C ILE A 52 -19.14 7.13 21.19
N GLU A 53 -18.48 6.00 21.08
CA GLU A 53 -17.04 5.90 20.93
C GLU A 53 -16.73 5.19 19.62
N VAL A 54 -15.81 5.75 18.85
CA VAL A 54 -15.18 5.05 17.73
C VAL A 54 -13.87 4.46 18.26
N ARG A 55 -13.86 3.14 18.44
CA ARG A 55 -12.69 2.40 18.92
C ARG A 55 -11.99 1.75 17.72
N GLY A 56 -10.70 1.94 17.64
CA GLY A 56 -9.86 1.49 16.54
C GLY A 56 -9.36 2.68 15.75
N HIS A 57 -8.16 2.56 15.21
CA HIS A 57 -7.61 3.59 14.33
C HIS A 57 -8.46 3.65 13.06
N THR A 58 -9.09 4.78 12.79
CA THR A 58 -9.49 5.12 11.43
C THR A 58 -8.23 5.01 10.59
N LEU A 59 -8.29 4.26 9.48
CA LEU A 59 -7.15 4.18 8.58
C LEU A 59 -6.74 5.61 8.19
N PRO A 60 -5.47 6.00 8.39
CA PRO A 60 -5.02 7.35 8.05
C PRO A 60 -5.04 7.59 6.52
N TYR A 61 -5.19 6.54 5.75
CA TYR A 61 -5.16 6.52 4.29
C TYR A 61 -6.45 5.97 3.71
N VAL A 62 -6.74 6.26 2.45
CA VAL A 62 -7.93 5.76 1.72
C VAL A 62 -8.02 4.22 1.68
N SER A 63 -6.91 3.52 1.90
CA SER A 63 -6.90 2.05 2.05
C SER A 63 -5.75 1.57 2.94
N ARG A 64 -5.81 0.30 3.37
CA ARG A 64 -4.75 -0.37 4.15
C ARG A 64 -3.38 -0.38 3.45
N GLY A 65 -3.37 -0.24 2.11
CA GLY A 65 -2.14 -0.14 1.34
C GLY A 65 -1.20 0.94 1.86
N GLY A 66 -1.72 2.12 2.24
CA GLY A 66 -0.93 3.21 2.77
C GLY A 66 -0.06 2.86 3.98
N LEU A 67 -0.52 1.93 4.84
CA LEU A 67 0.26 1.44 5.98
C LEU A 67 1.54 0.70 5.56
N LYS A 68 1.57 0.09 4.39
CA LYS A 68 2.74 -0.60 3.86
C LYS A 68 3.83 0.41 3.47
N LEU A 69 3.46 1.46 2.73
CA LEU A 69 4.40 2.53 2.38
C LEU A 69 4.86 3.30 3.62
N GLU A 70 3.95 3.57 4.55
CA GLU A 70 4.30 4.19 5.84
C GLU A 70 5.36 3.37 6.59
N LYS A 71 5.23 2.04 6.61
CA LYS A 71 6.24 1.14 7.21
C LYS A 71 7.57 1.25 6.48
N ALA A 72 7.58 1.29 5.14
CA ALA A 72 8.79 1.48 4.37
C ALA A 72 9.49 2.80 4.73
N MET A 73 8.74 3.90 4.81
CA MET A 73 9.26 5.22 5.19
C MET A 73 9.76 5.30 6.63
N LYS A 74 9.19 4.53 7.55
CA LYS A 74 9.68 4.42 8.94
C LYS A 74 10.94 3.57 9.06
N THR A 75 11.13 2.62 8.14
CA THR A 75 12.25 1.67 8.18
C THR A 75 13.44 2.14 7.37
N PHE A 76 13.19 2.79 6.23
CA PHE A 76 14.20 3.25 5.29
C PHE A 76 14.27 4.78 5.24
N PRO A 77 15.39 5.37 4.82
CA PRO A 77 15.57 6.83 4.79
C PRO A 77 14.81 7.50 3.61
N ILE A 78 13.54 7.15 3.42
CA ILE A 78 12.69 7.67 2.35
C ILE A 78 12.09 9.00 2.80
N THR A 79 12.29 10.04 2.01
CA THR A 79 11.65 11.35 2.16
C THR A 79 10.90 11.69 0.88
N LEU A 80 9.70 12.24 0.97
CA LEU A 80 8.85 12.50 -0.20
C LEU A 80 8.55 13.98 -0.44
N THR A 81 8.96 14.85 0.48
CA THR A 81 8.74 16.30 0.35
C THR A 81 9.26 16.85 -0.97
N ASP A 82 8.39 17.55 -1.72
CA ASP A 82 8.63 18.14 -3.02
C ASP A 82 9.04 17.17 -4.14
N LYS A 83 8.95 15.85 -3.93
CA LYS A 83 9.28 14.82 -4.91
C LYS A 83 8.16 14.62 -5.94
N ILE A 84 8.57 14.28 -7.16
CA ILE A 84 7.70 13.73 -8.21
C ILE A 84 7.73 12.21 -8.09
N CYS A 85 6.57 11.62 -7.88
CA CYS A 85 6.43 10.21 -7.55
C CYS A 85 5.56 9.46 -8.57
N ALA A 86 5.73 8.14 -8.64
CA ALA A 86 4.80 7.24 -9.30
C ALA A 86 4.29 6.18 -8.31
N ASP A 87 3.00 5.87 -8.36
CA ASP A 87 2.35 4.76 -7.66
C ASP A 87 1.96 3.69 -8.68
N ILE A 88 2.73 2.61 -8.71
CA ILE A 88 2.57 1.52 -9.69
C ILE A 88 1.70 0.42 -9.07
N GLY A 89 0.49 0.25 -9.61
CA GLY A 89 -0.56 -0.56 -9.03
C GLY A 89 -1.37 0.22 -8.00
N ALA A 90 -1.77 1.46 -8.35
CA ALA A 90 -2.38 2.40 -7.42
C ALA A 90 -3.69 1.90 -6.80
N SER A 91 -4.50 1.11 -7.52
CA SER A 91 -5.79 0.57 -7.05
C SER A 91 -6.67 1.68 -6.44
N THR A 92 -7.05 1.57 -5.18
CA THR A 92 -7.81 2.61 -4.46
C THR A 92 -6.98 3.84 -4.08
N GLY A 93 -5.65 3.80 -4.21
CA GLY A 93 -4.75 4.95 -3.98
C GLY A 93 -4.15 5.02 -2.58
N GLY A 94 -4.03 3.91 -1.87
CA GLY A 94 -3.44 3.92 -0.53
C GLY A 94 -2.02 4.44 -0.49
N PHE A 95 -1.18 4.06 -1.45
CA PHE A 95 0.19 4.57 -1.55
C PHE A 95 0.22 6.02 -2.06
N THR A 96 -0.60 6.35 -3.05
CA THR A 96 -0.79 7.73 -3.52
C THR A 96 -1.14 8.67 -2.36
N ASP A 97 -2.14 8.31 -1.54
CA ASP A 97 -2.56 9.13 -0.38
C ASP A 97 -1.43 9.26 0.65
N CYS A 98 -0.70 8.18 0.93
CA CYS A 98 0.47 8.21 1.79
C CYS A 98 1.55 9.17 1.27
N MET A 99 1.86 9.13 -0.04
CA MET A 99 2.84 10.04 -0.64
C MET A 99 2.41 11.50 -0.53
N LEU A 100 1.15 11.81 -0.82
CA LEU A 100 0.61 13.18 -0.75
C LEU A 100 0.63 13.73 0.67
N GLN A 101 0.28 12.91 1.68
CA GLN A 101 0.33 13.29 3.09
C GLN A 101 1.76 13.52 3.58
N ASN A 102 2.75 12.88 2.94
CA ASN A 102 4.18 13.07 3.22
C ASN A 102 4.86 14.09 2.29
N GLY A 103 4.06 14.98 1.66
CA GLY A 103 4.56 16.16 0.97
C GLY A 103 4.99 15.95 -0.48
N ALA A 104 4.60 14.84 -1.13
CA ALA A 104 4.85 14.67 -2.56
C ALA A 104 4.24 15.81 -3.37
N ARG A 105 5.04 16.39 -4.28
CA ARG A 105 4.62 17.48 -5.15
C ARG A 105 3.68 17.02 -6.25
N LYS A 106 3.91 15.82 -6.78
CA LYS A 106 3.12 15.21 -7.84
C LYS A 106 3.18 13.70 -7.76
N VAL A 107 2.07 13.02 -8.02
CA VAL A 107 2.00 11.56 -8.04
C VAL A 107 1.31 11.08 -9.31
N TYR A 108 1.99 10.27 -10.10
CA TYR A 108 1.42 9.51 -11.21
C TYR A 108 0.85 8.20 -10.67
N SER A 109 -0.48 8.09 -10.58
CA SER A 109 -1.18 6.91 -10.06
C SER A 109 -1.55 5.99 -11.21
N VAL A 110 -0.74 4.95 -11.42
CA VAL A 110 -0.80 4.04 -12.56
C VAL A 110 -1.49 2.73 -12.16
N ASP A 111 -2.53 2.33 -12.89
CA ASP A 111 -3.21 1.05 -12.69
C ASP A 111 -3.76 0.49 -14.01
N VAL A 112 -3.79 -0.83 -14.15
CA VAL A 112 -4.43 -1.52 -15.29
C VAL A 112 -5.95 -1.50 -15.18
N GLY A 113 -6.49 -1.35 -13.97
CA GLY A 113 -7.90 -1.22 -13.66
C GLY A 113 -8.50 0.11 -14.10
N TYR A 114 -9.80 0.27 -13.84
CA TYR A 114 -10.53 1.49 -14.14
C TYR A 114 -11.54 1.81 -13.04
N GLY A 115 -11.64 3.11 -12.68
CA GLY A 115 -12.62 3.59 -11.72
C GLY A 115 -12.35 3.17 -10.28
N GLN A 116 -11.13 2.73 -9.95
CA GLN A 116 -10.78 2.24 -8.62
C GLN A 116 -10.21 3.33 -7.71
N LEU A 117 -9.48 4.30 -8.28
CA LEU A 117 -8.86 5.37 -7.51
C LEU A 117 -9.91 6.18 -6.75
N ASP A 118 -9.69 6.39 -5.45
CA ASP A 118 -10.60 7.15 -4.59
C ASP A 118 -10.85 8.55 -5.15
N TRP A 119 -12.10 9.02 -5.05
CA TRP A 119 -12.52 10.30 -5.63
C TRP A 119 -11.73 11.49 -5.07
N LYS A 120 -11.38 11.47 -3.80
CA LYS A 120 -10.55 12.48 -3.16
C LYS A 120 -9.19 12.63 -3.87
N LEU A 121 -8.57 11.50 -4.24
CA LEU A 121 -7.29 11.49 -4.93
C LEU A 121 -7.42 11.85 -6.40
N ARG A 122 -8.47 11.36 -7.05
CA ARG A 122 -8.77 11.68 -8.46
C ARG A 122 -8.99 13.18 -8.69
N SER A 123 -9.50 13.89 -7.68
CA SER A 123 -9.75 15.34 -7.75
C SER A 123 -8.60 16.19 -7.19
N ASP A 124 -7.55 15.58 -6.63
CA ASP A 124 -6.37 16.32 -6.14
C ASP A 124 -5.51 16.78 -7.34
N PRO A 125 -5.22 18.08 -7.50
CA PRO A 125 -4.45 18.60 -8.62
C PRO A 125 -3.01 18.10 -8.69
N ARG A 126 -2.49 17.49 -7.63
CA ARG A 126 -1.17 16.87 -7.59
C ARG A 126 -1.17 15.44 -8.16
N VAL A 127 -2.33 14.85 -8.41
CA VAL A 127 -2.48 13.47 -8.88
C VAL A 127 -2.74 13.43 -10.38
N VAL A 128 -1.93 12.66 -11.09
CA VAL A 128 -2.18 12.29 -12.48
C VAL A 128 -2.72 10.86 -12.50
N CYS A 129 -4.03 10.71 -12.72
CA CYS A 129 -4.69 9.42 -12.77
C CYS A 129 -4.44 8.73 -14.12
N MET A 130 -3.71 7.62 -14.11
CA MET A 130 -3.34 6.82 -15.29
C MET A 130 -3.95 5.42 -15.20
N GLU A 131 -5.26 5.33 -15.33
CA GLU A 131 -5.99 4.06 -15.38
C GLU A 131 -5.88 3.38 -16.76
N ARG A 132 -6.22 2.08 -16.84
CA ARG A 132 -6.07 1.24 -18.03
C ARG A 132 -4.66 1.28 -18.62
N THR A 133 -3.67 1.48 -17.75
CA THR A 133 -2.26 1.65 -18.13
C THR A 133 -1.43 0.49 -17.59
N ASN A 134 -0.78 -0.24 -18.48
CA ASN A 134 0.10 -1.33 -18.10
C ASN A 134 1.50 -0.79 -17.79
N ALA A 135 1.89 -0.83 -16.53
CA ALA A 135 3.16 -0.28 -16.06
C ALA A 135 4.41 -0.91 -16.70
N ARG A 136 4.29 -2.12 -17.23
CA ARG A 136 5.36 -2.80 -17.98
C ARG A 136 5.82 -2.03 -19.22
N TYR A 137 4.93 -1.24 -19.79
CA TYR A 137 5.16 -0.52 -21.06
C TYR A 137 5.17 0.99 -20.91
N LEU A 138 5.33 1.49 -19.68
CA LEU A 138 5.44 2.93 -19.44
C LEU A 138 6.66 3.53 -20.15
N THR A 139 6.46 4.71 -20.71
CA THR A 139 7.48 5.44 -21.46
C THR A 139 7.61 6.89 -20.97
N PRO A 140 8.74 7.57 -21.26
CA PRO A 140 8.90 8.99 -20.92
C PRO A 140 7.88 9.93 -21.57
N GLU A 141 7.26 9.55 -22.69
CA GLU A 141 6.18 10.33 -23.31
C GLU A 141 4.90 10.32 -22.47
N GLN A 142 4.65 9.22 -21.74
CA GLN A 142 3.49 9.09 -20.84
C GLN A 142 3.76 9.72 -19.47
N ILE A 143 5.00 9.64 -18.98
CA ILE A 143 5.48 10.26 -17.75
C ILE A 143 6.66 11.15 -18.07
N PRO A 144 6.41 12.42 -18.50
CA PRO A 144 7.48 13.30 -18.97
C PRO A 144 8.36 13.88 -17.86
N ASP A 145 7.88 13.85 -16.62
CA ASP A 145 8.68 14.30 -15.49
C ASP A 145 9.64 13.19 -15.03
N PRO A 146 10.95 13.44 -14.90
CA PRO A 146 11.86 12.48 -14.27
C PRO A 146 11.41 12.18 -12.83
N LEU A 147 11.21 10.90 -12.52
CA LEU A 147 10.73 10.48 -11.21
C LEU A 147 11.85 10.53 -10.16
N ASP A 148 11.52 11.10 -8.99
CA ASP A 148 12.36 11.04 -7.80
C ASP A 148 12.16 9.73 -7.01
N PHE A 149 10.92 9.21 -7.03
CA PHE A 149 10.52 8.05 -6.27
C PHE A 149 9.41 7.27 -6.99
N ALA A 150 9.43 5.94 -6.86
CA ALA A 150 8.33 5.10 -7.28
C ALA A 150 7.95 4.11 -6.18
N SER A 151 6.66 3.91 -5.95
CA SER A 151 6.16 2.75 -5.21
C SER A 151 5.63 1.69 -6.16
N ILE A 152 5.71 0.40 -5.76
CA ILE A 152 5.20 -0.71 -6.56
C ILE A 152 4.38 -1.65 -5.67
N ASP A 153 3.08 -1.76 -5.93
CA ASP A 153 2.17 -2.75 -5.31
C ASP A 153 1.33 -3.45 -6.39
N VAL A 154 1.98 -4.21 -7.26
CA VAL A 154 1.34 -4.93 -8.38
C VAL A 154 0.91 -6.34 -7.99
N SER A 155 -0.07 -6.89 -8.71
CA SER A 155 -0.56 -8.25 -8.55
C SER A 155 -0.51 -9.01 -9.88
N PHE A 156 -0.30 -10.34 -9.79
CA PHE A 156 -0.27 -11.27 -10.93
C PHE A 156 0.87 -11.03 -11.93
N ILE A 157 1.90 -10.32 -11.54
CA ILE A 157 3.09 -10.03 -12.34
C ILE A 157 4.33 -9.98 -11.44
N SER A 158 5.48 -10.44 -11.93
CA SER A 158 6.75 -10.33 -11.23
C SER A 158 7.35 -8.93 -11.38
N LEU A 159 8.00 -8.45 -10.32
CA LEU A 159 8.70 -7.16 -10.27
C LEU A 159 9.76 -7.03 -11.37
N LYS A 160 10.43 -8.12 -11.75
CA LYS A 160 11.43 -8.12 -12.84
C LYS A 160 10.91 -7.57 -14.16
N LEU A 161 9.59 -7.66 -14.40
CA LEU A 161 8.97 -7.16 -15.64
C LEU A 161 8.60 -5.66 -15.54
N ILE A 162 8.60 -5.08 -14.34
CA ILE A 162 8.30 -3.67 -14.08
C ILE A 162 9.57 -2.83 -14.00
N PHE A 163 10.65 -3.40 -13.45
CA PHE A 163 11.91 -2.69 -13.26
C PHE A 163 12.48 -2.02 -14.51
N PRO A 164 12.49 -2.65 -15.72
CA PRO A 164 13.04 -2.00 -16.92
C PRO A 164 12.34 -0.68 -17.26
N ALA A 165 11.01 -0.63 -17.20
CA ALA A 165 10.26 0.60 -17.46
C ALA A 165 10.57 1.69 -16.43
N LEU A 166 10.60 1.33 -15.14
CA LEU A 166 10.92 2.30 -14.08
C LEU A 166 12.37 2.79 -14.13
N TYR A 167 13.32 1.95 -14.54
CA TYR A 167 14.69 2.39 -14.73
C TYR A 167 14.79 3.55 -15.74
N GLY A 168 14.01 3.49 -16.83
CA GLY A 168 13.96 4.55 -17.83
C GLY A 168 13.29 5.83 -17.33
N LEU A 169 12.38 5.76 -16.38
CA LEU A 169 11.61 6.90 -15.87
C LEU A 169 12.24 7.57 -14.64
N LEU A 170 13.00 6.83 -13.85
CA LEU A 170 13.69 7.36 -12.67
C LEU A 170 14.93 8.14 -13.07
N ARG A 171 15.12 9.29 -12.42
CA ARG A 171 16.40 10.01 -12.50
C ARG A 171 17.53 9.23 -11.83
N GLN A 172 18.78 9.59 -12.09
CA GLN A 172 19.90 9.07 -11.31
C GLN A 172 19.74 9.43 -9.83
N GLY A 173 19.92 8.46 -8.96
CA GLY A 173 19.64 8.58 -7.53
C GLY A 173 18.16 8.47 -7.16
N GLY A 174 17.27 8.23 -8.13
CA GLY A 174 15.85 7.96 -7.88
C GLY A 174 15.64 6.66 -7.11
N GLU A 175 14.60 6.60 -6.31
CA GLU A 175 14.36 5.56 -5.30
C GLU A 175 13.09 4.77 -5.59
N ILE A 176 13.06 3.51 -5.16
CA ILE A 176 11.87 2.64 -5.24
C ILE A 176 11.59 2.03 -3.88
N ALA A 177 10.30 2.01 -3.47
CA ALA A 177 9.78 1.10 -2.47
C ALA A 177 8.81 0.11 -3.12
N CYS A 178 9.08 -1.19 -3.07
CA CYS A 178 8.24 -2.19 -3.72
C CYS A 178 7.76 -3.27 -2.77
N LEU A 179 6.57 -3.80 -3.01
CA LEU A 179 6.09 -5.02 -2.39
C LEU A 179 6.60 -6.23 -3.15
N ILE A 180 7.32 -7.09 -2.43
CA ILE A 180 7.76 -8.40 -2.89
C ILE A 180 6.70 -9.40 -2.40
N LYS A 181 5.96 -9.96 -3.34
CA LYS A 181 4.83 -10.84 -3.07
C LYS A 181 5.19 -12.28 -3.44
N PRO A 182 5.46 -13.16 -2.47
CA PRO A 182 5.87 -14.54 -2.75
C PRO A 182 4.92 -15.28 -3.69
N GLN A 183 3.61 -15.03 -3.58
CA GLN A 183 2.61 -15.67 -4.43
C GLN A 183 2.70 -15.29 -5.92
N PHE A 184 3.40 -14.23 -6.28
CA PHE A 184 3.60 -13.81 -7.68
C PHE A 184 5.05 -13.95 -8.15
N GLU A 185 5.98 -14.27 -7.24
CA GLU A 185 7.41 -14.41 -7.53
C GLU A 185 7.92 -15.87 -7.48
N ALA A 186 7.27 -16.75 -6.69
CA ALA A 186 7.79 -18.10 -6.39
C ALA A 186 7.60 -19.13 -7.51
N GLY A 187 6.78 -18.84 -8.54
CA GLY A 187 6.33 -19.86 -9.51
C GLY A 187 5.09 -20.62 -9.02
N ARG A 188 4.26 -21.06 -9.97
CA ARG A 188 2.93 -21.63 -9.68
C ARG A 188 2.98 -22.91 -8.84
N GLU A 189 4.01 -23.71 -9.00
CA GLU A 189 4.22 -25.00 -8.33
C GLU A 189 4.46 -24.84 -6.81
N LYS A 190 4.95 -23.68 -6.38
CA LYS A 190 5.22 -23.37 -4.96
C LYS A 190 4.07 -22.63 -4.27
N VAL A 191 3.01 -22.31 -5.01
CA VAL A 191 1.84 -21.61 -4.48
C VAL A 191 0.77 -22.62 -4.07
N GLY A 192 0.35 -22.57 -2.81
CA GLY A 192 -0.67 -23.48 -2.27
C GLY A 192 -2.07 -23.26 -2.87
N LYS A 193 -3.00 -24.20 -2.63
CA LYS A 193 -4.36 -24.24 -3.21
C LYS A 193 -5.19 -22.97 -3.03
N LYS A 194 -4.88 -22.16 -2.01
CA LYS A 194 -5.57 -20.88 -1.73
C LYS A 194 -4.79 -19.66 -2.21
N GLY A 195 -3.78 -19.82 -3.07
CA GLY A 195 -2.94 -18.72 -3.51
C GLY A 195 -1.97 -18.22 -2.43
N VAL A 196 -1.64 -19.04 -1.42
CA VAL A 196 -0.80 -18.64 -0.28
C VAL A 196 0.50 -19.45 -0.28
N VAL A 197 1.62 -18.74 -0.19
CA VAL A 197 2.94 -19.33 0.06
C VAL A 197 3.18 -19.31 1.57
N ARG A 198 3.40 -20.50 2.16
CA ARG A 198 3.60 -20.66 3.61
C ARG A 198 4.98 -21.14 4.00
N ASP A 199 5.69 -21.75 3.08
CA ASP A 199 7.01 -22.33 3.33
C ASP A 199 8.06 -21.20 3.48
N PRO A 200 8.72 -21.09 4.64
CA PRO A 200 9.77 -20.08 4.85
C PRO A 200 10.93 -20.20 3.87
N THR A 201 11.25 -21.43 3.41
CA THR A 201 12.31 -21.66 2.42
C THR A 201 11.96 -20.99 1.08
N VAL A 202 10.70 -21.11 0.67
CA VAL A 202 10.22 -20.45 -0.56
C VAL A 202 10.26 -18.92 -0.43
N HIS A 203 9.95 -18.39 0.75
CA HIS A 203 10.08 -16.95 1.01
C HIS A 203 11.53 -16.48 0.87
N GLN A 204 12.48 -17.24 1.42
CA GLN A 204 13.91 -16.94 1.28
C GLN A 204 14.35 -16.96 -0.19
N GLU A 205 14.01 -18.01 -0.94
CA GLU A 205 14.31 -18.10 -2.39
C GLU A 205 13.74 -16.90 -3.17
N VAL A 206 12.51 -16.47 -2.85
CA VAL A 206 11.90 -15.29 -3.48
C VAL A 206 12.70 -14.02 -3.21
N LEU A 207 13.18 -13.83 -2.00
CA LEU A 207 14.01 -12.67 -1.65
C LEU A 207 15.38 -12.73 -2.34
N GLU A 208 15.99 -13.90 -2.46
CA GLU A 208 17.24 -14.09 -3.22
C GLU A 208 17.06 -13.78 -4.73
N HIS A 209 15.94 -14.24 -5.31
CA HIS A 209 15.59 -13.91 -6.69
C HIS A 209 15.32 -12.41 -6.87
N PHE A 210 14.66 -11.77 -5.91
CA PHE A 210 14.45 -10.33 -5.93
C PHE A 210 15.76 -9.54 -5.98
N LEU A 211 16.77 -9.90 -5.15
CA LEU A 211 18.09 -9.31 -5.18
C LEU A 211 18.75 -9.46 -6.57
N THR A 212 18.64 -10.66 -7.15
CA THR A 212 19.18 -10.94 -8.48
C THR A 212 18.49 -10.10 -9.54
N HIS A 213 17.15 -10.06 -9.55
CA HIS A 213 16.36 -9.30 -10.52
C HIS A 213 16.61 -7.78 -10.42
N ALA A 214 16.80 -7.25 -9.21
CA ALA A 214 17.13 -5.84 -9.01
C ALA A 214 18.48 -5.50 -9.66
N ARG A 215 19.51 -6.31 -9.42
CA ARG A 215 20.85 -6.13 -10.01
C ARG A 215 20.84 -6.23 -11.53
N GLU A 216 20.15 -7.23 -12.09
CA GLU A 216 20.00 -7.41 -13.53
C GLU A 216 19.35 -6.19 -14.21
N ASN A 217 18.57 -5.42 -13.45
CA ASN A 217 17.91 -4.19 -13.91
C ASN A 217 18.62 -2.92 -13.40
N HIS A 218 19.89 -3.04 -12.99
CA HIS A 218 20.75 -1.91 -12.59
C HIS A 218 20.25 -1.12 -11.38
N PHE A 219 19.51 -1.75 -10.48
CA PHE A 219 19.13 -1.18 -9.20
C PHE A 219 19.98 -1.74 -8.07
N THR A 220 20.39 -0.87 -7.17
CA THR A 220 21.02 -1.26 -5.89
C THR A 220 19.93 -1.48 -4.86
N VAL A 221 19.96 -2.62 -4.16
CA VAL A 221 19.04 -2.89 -3.05
C VAL A 221 19.67 -2.40 -1.76
N LEU A 222 19.07 -1.42 -1.11
CA LEU A 222 19.56 -0.78 0.11
C LEU A 222 18.85 -1.26 1.38
N GLY A 223 17.69 -1.89 1.25
CA GLY A 223 16.94 -2.38 2.40
C GLY A 223 15.86 -3.39 2.04
N ILE A 224 15.63 -4.35 2.96
CA ILE A 224 14.52 -5.29 2.89
C ILE A 224 13.90 -5.42 4.28
N THR A 225 12.57 -5.39 4.35
CA THR A 225 11.80 -5.66 5.57
C THR A 225 10.50 -6.38 5.19
N TYR A 226 9.65 -6.72 6.16
CA TYR A 226 8.33 -7.29 5.89
C TYR A 226 7.21 -6.26 6.06
N SER A 227 6.12 -6.46 5.32
CA SER A 227 4.91 -5.64 5.41
C SER A 227 4.31 -5.70 6.82
N PRO A 228 3.75 -4.59 7.35
CA PRO A 228 3.10 -4.60 8.66
C PRO A 228 1.78 -5.37 8.67
N ILE A 229 1.24 -5.69 7.51
CA ILE A 229 -0.03 -6.38 7.32
C ILE A 229 0.12 -7.47 6.25
N ARG A 230 -0.65 -8.53 6.37
CA ARG A 230 -0.77 -9.57 5.33
C ARG A 230 -1.54 -9.08 4.11
N GLY A 231 -1.26 -9.67 2.97
CA GLY A 231 -2.08 -9.54 1.77
C GLY A 231 -3.51 -10.08 1.96
N PRO A 232 -4.42 -9.79 1.01
CA PRO A 232 -5.85 -10.14 1.14
C PRO A 232 -6.11 -11.62 1.42
N GLU A 233 -5.33 -12.52 0.82
CA GLU A 233 -5.45 -13.98 0.97
C GLU A 233 -4.65 -14.53 2.17
N GLY A 234 -4.00 -13.66 2.96
CA GLY A 234 -3.20 -14.03 4.12
C GLY A 234 -1.71 -14.25 3.83
N ASN A 235 -1.21 -13.91 2.65
CA ASN A 235 0.21 -13.98 2.32
C ASN A 235 1.04 -13.00 3.17
N ILE A 236 2.18 -13.45 3.66
CA ILE A 236 3.24 -12.56 4.14
C ILE A 236 3.87 -11.92 2.91
N GLU A 237 4.00 -10.61 2.93
CA GLU A 237 4.61 -9.82 1.86
C GLU A 237 5.81 -9.06 2.42
N TYR A 238 6.81 -8.77 1.57
CA TYR A 238 8.01 -8.04 1.98
C TYR A 238 8.08 -6.68 1.29
N LEU A 239 8.87 -5.79 1.85
CA LEU A 239 9.15 -4.46 1.34
C LEU A 239 10.61 -4.36 0.95
N GLY A 240 10.87 -4.06 -0.32
CA GLY A 240 12.21 -3.77 -0.84
C GLY A 240 12.41 -2.28 -1.01
N TYR A 241 13.58 -1.77 -0.66
CA TYR A 241 14.03 -0.41 -0.91
C TYR A 241 15.23 -0.42 -1.84
N LEU A 242 15.07 0.20 -3.00
CA LEU A 242 16.08 0.21 -4.07
C LEU A 242 16.39 1.64 -4.48
N LYS A 243 17.55 1.80 -5.13
CA LYS A 243 17.99 3.07 -5.69
C LYS A 243 18.66 2.88 -7.05
N LYS A 244 18.42 3.79 -7.97
CA LYS A 244 19.13 3.86 -9.23
C LYS A 244 20.49 4.53 -9.01
N CYS A 245 21.49 3.74 -8.62
CA CYS A 245 22.86 4.19 -8.35
C CYS A 245 23.84 3.04 -8.55
N ASP A 246 25.14 3.36 -8.53
CA ASP A 246 26.24 2.41 -8.69
C ASP A 246 26.86 2.00 -7.33
N GLU A 247 26.13 2.18 -6.23
CA GLU A 247 26.57 1.76 -4.89
C GLU A 247 26.43 0.23 -4.75
N PRO A 248 27.22 -0.42 -3.86
CA PRO A 248 27.01 -1.83 -3.56
C PRO A 248 25.68 -2.06 -2.84
N ASP A 249 25.10 -3.25 -3.02
CA ASP A 249 23.93 -3.66 -2.24
C ASP A 249 24.22 -3.68 -0.74
N GLY A 250 23.16 -3.50 0.06
CA GLY A 250 23.17 -3.75 1.49
C GLY A 250 23.47 -5.21 1.81
N SER A 251 23.83 -5.47 3.06
CA SER A 251 23.96 -6.84 3.58
C SER A 251 22.65 -7.23 4.26
N PHE A 252 22.09 -8.40 3.92
CA PHE A 252 20.79 -8.86 4.41
C PHE A 252 20.87 -10.25 5.01
N ASP A 253 20.42 -10.41 6.25
CA ASP A 253 20.18 -11.71 6.88
C ASP A 253 18.75 -12.17 6.53
N LEU A 254 18.60 -12.77 5.33
CA LEU A 254 17.31 -13.22 4.83
C LEU A 254 16.66 -14.31 5.70
N PRO A 255 17.41 -15.32 6.21
CA PRO A 255 16.84 -16.31 7.12
C PRO A 255 16.20 -15.68 8.36
N THR A 256 16.89 -14.77 9.03
CA THR A 256 16.37 -14.07 10.22
C THR A 256 15.14 -13.21 9.85
N LEU A 257 15.19 -12.45 8.76
CA LEU A 257 14.05 -11.64 8.29
C LEU A 257 12.80 -12.49 8.03
N VAL A 258 12.96 -13.65 7.38
CA VAL A 258 11.86 -14.57 7.11
C VAL A 258 11.31 -15.15 8.42
N ALA A 259 12.16 -15.59 9.34
CA ALA A 259 11.74 -16.11 10.64
C ALA A 259 10.95 -15.07 11.45
N GLU A 260 11.42 -13.83 11.49
CA GLU A 260 10.72 -12.71 12.13
C GLU A 260 9.33 -12.45 11.51
N SER A 261 9.25 -12.38 10.19
CA SER A 261 7.98 -12.14 9.49
C SER A 261 6.93 -13.20 9.80
N HIS A 262 7.33 -14.47 9.85
CA HIS A 262 6.46 -15.58 10.23
C HIS A 262 6.08 -15.56 11.72
N SER A 263 6.95 -15.06 12.58
CA SER A 263 6.69 -14.92 14.02
C SER A 263 5.73 -13.78 14.34
N GLN A 264 5.91 -12.64 13.71
CA GLN A 264 5.14 -11.41 13.99
C GLN A 264 3.77 -11.40 13.30
N LEU A 265 3.68 -11.99 12.12
CA LEU A 265 2.45 -12.07 11.34
C LEU A 265 1.79 -13.46 11.47
N LYS A 266 1.56 -13.92 12.70
CA LYS A 266 0.81 -15.18 12.97
C LYS A 266 -0.67 -15.04 12.56
N ASP A 267 -1.28 -16.19 12.17
CA ASP A 267 -2.72 -16.29 11.85
C ASP A 267 -3.60 -15.96 13.04
#